data_0496b376c2224c2b0e37de82f96f0c98
#
_entry.id   0496b376c2224c2b0e37de82f96f0c98
#
_cell.length_a   1.000
_cell.length_b   1.000
_cell.length_c   1.000
_cell.angle_alpha   90.00
_cell.angle_beta   90.00
_cell.angle_gamma   90.00
#
_symmetry.space_group_name_H-M   'P 1'
#
loop_
_entity.id
_entity.type
_entity.pdbx_description
1 polymer ?
#
loop_
_entity_poly.entity_id
_entity_poly.type
_entity_poly.pdbx_seq_one_letter_code
_entity_poly.pdbx_strand_id
1 'polypeptide(L)'
;MRINPPLVALSVGAFGIGVTEFAPMGMLPGIAADLDVSIPAAGLLVSAYAMGVLIGAPIMTLATARVPRRYLLIGLMAIFTLGNLLSALASNYQTLMIARLVTSLNHGAFFGIGSIVAASLVAPEKRAGAVAAMFMGLTLATIGGVPLATWFGENFGWRTAFWGISGLGAVVMAALWWALPNTPAPKGGGLMAEIRVLGRGPVLAALALTVVGSSAMFTVFTYIAPILRDVTHASTNFVTGMLVLFGIGLTMGNVWGGKSADRSVDRTLIISLVVLIAVLLAFSVLMQWPLPAALSILLWGAASFALVPPLQMRVMEAAKDAPNLASAMNIGAFNFGNAIGAALGGAVINAGLGYPAISLAGALMAGLGLLMVLGLSWRSRRADSRAGREAVQA
;
A
#
# COMPACT_ATOMS: atom_id res chain seq x y z
N MET A 1 13.87 22.19 -15.14
CA MET A 1 13.20 22.15 -13.81
C MET A 1 14.25 22.36 -12.72
N ARG A 2 14.12 23.34 -11.84
CA ARG A 2 15.00 23.42 -10.67
C ARG A 2 14.63 22.29 -9.70
N ILE A 3 15.61 21.48 -9.36
CA ILE A 3 15.45 20.41 -8.35
C ILE A 3 15.05 21.08 -7.03
N ASN A 4 13.97 20.63 -6.40
CA ASN A 4 13.55 21.10 -5.08
C ASN A 4 14.06 20.09 -4.03
N PRO A 5 15.17 20.36 -3.32
CA PRO A 5 15.80 19.38 -2.42
C PRO A 5 14.87 18.85 -1.34
N PRO A 6 14.00 19.65 -0.68
CA PRO A 6 12.99 19.16 0.23
C PRO A 6 12.05 18.10 -0.36
N LEU A 7 11.56 18.30 -1.59
CA LEU A 7 10.68 17.34 -2.26
C LEU A 7 11.42 16.05 -2.60
N VAL A 8 12.69 16.15 -3.01
CA VAL A 8 13.53 14.97 -3.27
C VAL A 8 13.72 14.17 -1.97
N ALA A 9 14.05 14.83 -0.86
CA ALA A 9 14.21 14.14 0.43
C ALA A 9 12.94 13.42 0.87
N LEU A 10 11.76 14.04 0.70
CA LEU A 10 10.47 13.40 0.97
C LEU A 10 10.19 12.21 0.03
N SER A 11 10.53 12.35 -1.26
CA SER A 11 10.38 11.26 -2.24
C SER A 11 11.28 10.07 -1.94
N VAL A 12 12.53 10.31 -1.52
CA VAL A 12 13.47 9.24 -1.12
C VAL A 12 13.00 8.57 0.19
N GLY A 13 12.39 9.32 1.11
CA GLY A 13 11.73 8.75 2.30
C GLY A 13 10.57 7.85 1.91
N ALA A 14 9.69 8.29 1.00
CA ALA A 14 8.60 7.48 0.47
C ALA A 14 9.10 6.23 -0.26
N PHE A 15 10.20 6.34 -1.01
CA PHE A 15 10.89 5.20 -1.63
C PHE A 15 11.34 4.18 -0.56
N GLY A 16 12.04 4.62 0.48
CA GLY A 16 12.50 3.73 1.56
C GLY A 16 11.34 3.00 2.25
N ILE A 17 10.24 3.71 2.53
CA ILE A 17 9.04 3.13 3.13
C ILE A 17 8.40 2.08 2.20
N GLY A 18 8.30 2.37 0.91
CA GLY A 18 7.79 1.40 -0.06
C GLY A 18 8.66 0.15 -0.17
N VAL A 19 9.99 0.30 -0.13
CA VAL A 19 10.89 -0.85 -0.16
C VAL A 19 10.71 -1.71 1.10
N THR A 20 10.71 -1.11 2.29
CA THR A 20 10.56 -1.90 3.54
C THR A 20 9.19 -2.56 3.66
N GLU A 21 8.14 -1.97 3.07
CA GLU A 21 6.80 -2.56 3.06
C GLU A 21 6.73 -3.84 2.22
N PHE A 22 7.23 -3.78 0.98
CA PHE A 22 6.98 -4.82 -0.02
C PHE A 22 8.15 -5.82 -0.20
N ALA A 23 9.40 -5.46 0.10
CA ALA A 23 10.54 -6.35 -0.09
C ALA A 23 10.44 -7.69 0.66
N PRO A 24 9.87 -7.79 1.88
CA PRO A 24 9.69 -9.08 2.55
C PRO A 24 8.88 -10.09 1.76
N MET A 25 7.94 -9.65 0.92
CA MET A 25 7.13 -10.55 0.09
C MET A 25 7.98 -11.28 -0.97
N GLY A 26 8.98 -10.59 -1.51
CA GLY A 26 9.95 -11.18 -2.43
C GLY A 26 10.96 -12.12 -1.75
N MET A 27 11.24 -11.89 -0.46
CA MET A 27 12.22 -12.67 0.34
C MET A 27 11.55 -13.70 1.27
N LEU A 28 10.24 -13.89 1.17
CA LEU A 28 9.46 -14.70 2.11
C LEU A 28 10.01 -16.13 2.30
N PRO A 29 10.39 -16.88 1.22
CA PRO A 29 10.97 -18.20 1.38
C PRO A 29 12.30 -18.20 2.13
N GLY A 30 13.17 -17.23 1.87
CA GLY A 30 14.47 -17.09 2.55
C GLY A 30 14.30 -16.76 4.04
N ILE A 31 13.36 -15.90 4.39
CA ILE A 31 13.02 -15.57 5.78
C ILE A 31 12.45 -16.80 6.51
N ALA A 32 11.52 -17.52 5.87
CA ALA A 32 10.89 -18.71 6.45
C ALA A 32 11.92 -19.80 6.73
N ALA A 33 12.79 -20.09 5.77
CA ALA A 33 13.84 -21.11 5.90
C ALA A 33 14.86 -20.77 6.98
N ASP A 34 15.33 -19.52 7.04
CA ASP A 34 16.36 -19.09 7.99
C ASP A 34 15.85 -19.03 9.44
N LEU A 35 14.58 -18.69 9.64
CA LEU A 35 13.96 -18.60 10.97
C LEU A 35 13.22 -19.87 11.39
N ASP A 36 13.28 -20.93 10.60
CA ASP A 36 12.62 -22.24 10.82
C ASP A 36 11.11 -22.09 11.11
N VAL A 37 10.43 -21.32 10.25
CA VAL A 37 8.98 -21.12 10.34
C VAL A 37 8.30 -21.44 9.02
N SER A 38 7.00 -21.73 9.07
CA SER A 38 6.22 -21.99 7.86
C SER A 38 6.07 -20.71 7.01
N ILE A 39 5.85 -20.87 5.71
CA ILE A 39 5.55 -19.75 4.78
C ILE A 39 4.37 -18.91 5.27
N PRO A 40 3.24 -19.49 5.75
CA PRO A 40 2.16 -18.70 6.34
C PRO A 40 2.58 -17.89 7.58
N ALA A 41 3.43 -18.47 8.45
CA ALA A 41 3.94 -17.74 9.61
C ALA A 41 4.83 -16.56 9.18
N ALA A 42 5.71 -16.74 8.18
CA ALA A 42 6.47 -15.65 7.59
C ALA A 42 5.54 -14.57 6.97
N GLY A 43 4.43 -14.97 6.33
CA GLY A 43 3.42 -14.06 5.79
C GLY A 43 2.76 -13.17 6.86
N LEU A 44 2.65 -13.63 8.11
CA LEU A 44 2.13 -12.81 9.21
C LEU A 44 3.02 -11.61 9.55
N LEU A 45 4.31 -11.61 9.18
CA LEU A 45 5.19 -10.44 9.29
C LEU A 45 4.69 -9.27 8.42
N VAL A 46 4.07 -9.58 7.28
CA VAL A 46 3.44 -8.60 6.39
C VAL A 46 2.14 -8.09 7.02
N SER A 47 1.30 -9.01 7.52
CA SER A 47 0.07 -8.64 8.23
C SER A 47 0.34 -7.76 9.45
N ALA A 48 1.35 -8.09 10.25
CA ALA A 48 1.73 -7.33 11.44
C ALA A 48 2.18 -5.91 11.09
N TYR A 49 3.01 -5.78 10.04
CA TYR A 49 3.42 -4.44 9.56
C TYR A 49 2.19 -3.62 9.12
N ALA A 50 1.32 -4.19 8.32
CA ALA A 50 0.13 -3.51 7.80
C ALA A 50 -0.87 -3.14 8.93
N MET A 51 -1.07 -4.01 9.92
CA MET A 51 -1.85 -3.70 11.13
C MET A 51 -1.20 -2.60 11.96
N GLY A 52 0.12 -2.63 12.09
CA GLY A 52 0.88 -1.58 12.76
C GLY A 52 0.75 -0.23 12.06
N VAL A 53 0.67 -0.19 10.72
CA VAL A 53 0.37 1.04 9.95
C VAL A 53 -1.04 1.55 10.27
N LEU A 54 -2.04 0.67 10.23
CA LEU A 54 -3.44 1.02 10.51
C LEU A 54 -3.60 1.67 11.90
N ILE A 55 -3.00 1.06 12.92
CA ILE A 55 -3.10 1.51 14.30
C ILE A 55 -2.13 2.67 14.58
N GLY A 56 -0.93 2.58 14.04
CA GLY A 56 0.14 3.54 14.27
C GLY A 56 -0.11 4.90 13.63
N ALA A 57 -0.74 4.96 12.45
CA ALA A 57 -0.98 6.21 11.75
C ALA A 57 -1.80 7.23 12.58
N PRO A 58 -2.99 6.89 13.12
CA PRO A 58 -3.73 7.81 13.97
C PRO A 58 -2.99 8.11 15.29
N ILE A 59 -2.40 7.10 15.93
CA ILE A 59 -1.68 7.30 17.20
C ILE A 59 -0.51 8.27 17.02
N MET A 60 0.32 8.05 16.01
CA MET A 60 1.48 8.90 15.75
C MET A 60 1.06 10.32 15.35
N THR A 61 0.03 10.46 14.52
CA THR A 61 -0.50 11.77 14.12
C THR A 61 -1.00 12.56 15.33
N LEU A 62 -1.71 11.91 16.25
CA LEU A 62 -2.23 12.53 17.47
C LEU A 62 -1.13 12.86 18.47
N ALA A 63 -0.29 11.88 18.79
CA ALA A 63 0.77 12.03 19.79
C ALA A 63 1.80 13.11 19.41
N THR A 64 1.98 13.33 18.10
CA THR A 64 3.00 14.25 17.56
C THR A 64 2.43 15.56 16.99
N ALA A 65 1.14 15.83 17.20
CA ALA A 65 0.46 17.00 16.64
C ALA A 65 1.09 18.36 16.99
N ARG A 66 1.81 18.43 18.12
CA ARG A 66 2.52 19.64 18.60
C ARG A 66 3.98 19.70 18.19
N VAL A 67 4.50 18.68 17.53
CA VAL A 67 5.92 18.63 17.12
C VAL A 67 6.10 19.40 15.81
N PRO A 68 7.11 20.28 15.67
CA PRO A 68 7.42 20.93 14.42
C PRO A 68 7.66 19.89 13.31
N ARG A 69 7.09 20.11 12.12
CA ARG A 69 7.01 19.11 11.04
C ARG A 69 8.38 18.56 10.61
N ARG A 70 9.42 19.41 10.61
CA ARG A 70 10.79 18.99 10.28
C ARG A 70 11.28 17.91 11.26
N TYR A 71 11.23 18.20 12.56
CA TYR A 71 11.69 17.25 13.59
C TYR A 71 10.82 16.00 13.64
N LEU A 72 9.54 16.15 13.36
CA LEU A 72 8.61 15.01 13.28
C LEU A 72 8.98 14.06 12.14
N LEU A 73 9.19 14.55 10.93
CA LEU A 73 9.57 13.73 9.77
C LEU A 73 10.93 13.05 10.00
N ILE A 74 11.90 13.74 10.61
CA ILE A 74 13.18 13.15 10.99
C ILE A 74 13.01 12.07 12.05
N GLY A 75 12.18 12.30 13.07
CA GLY A 75 11.87 11.31 14.12
C GLY A 75 11.16 10.08 13.55
N LEU A 76 10.23 10.26 12.61
CA LEU A 76 9.59 9.15 11.89
C LEU A 76 10.61 8.34 11.09
N MET A 77 11.57 8.99 10.43
CA MET A 77 12.66 8.29 9.74
C MET A 77 13.66 7.67 10.72
N ALA A 78 13.81 8.18 11.94
CA ALA A 78 14.58 7.51 12.97
C ALA A 78 13.91 6.19 13.41
N ILE A 79 12.58 6.19 13.60
CA ILE A 79 11.81 4.97 13.87
C ILE A 79 11.95 3.97 12.70
N PHE A 80 11.86 4.46 11.46
CA PHE A 80 12.10 3.65 10.26
C PHE A 80 13.50 3.01 10.27
N THR A 81 14.55 3.80 10.50
CA THR A 81 15.94 3.36 10.52
C THR A 81 16.18 2.32 11.61
N LEU A 82 15.73 2.61 12.85
CA LEU A 82 15.86 1.70 13.97
C LEU A 82 15.07 0.40 13.78
N GLY A 83 13.85 0.48 13.26
CA GLY A 83 13.03 -0.70 12.99
C GLY A 83 13.63 -1.61 11.91
N ASN A 84 14.21 -1.04 10.85
CA ASN A 84 14.92 -1.83 9.83
C ASN A 84 16.26 -2.36 10.36
N LEU A 85 16.98 -1.62 11.20
CA LEU A 85 18.16 -2.09 11.90
C LEU A 85 17.83 -3.28 12.80
N LEU A 86 16.77 -3.19 13.59
CA LEU A 86 16.28 -4.30 14.42
C LEU A 86 15.89 -5.51 13.56
N SER A 87 15.29 -5.28 12.39
CA SER A 87 14.99 -6.34 11.43
C SER A 87 16.25 -7.02 10.92
N ALA A 88 17.29 -6.26 10.58
CA ALA A 88 18.58 -6.78 10.14
C ALA A 88 19.31 -7.59 11.24
N LEU A 89 19.12 -7.22 12.50
CA LEU A 89 19.72 -7.88 13.66
C LEU A 89 18.86 -9.00 14.25
N ALA A 90 17.65 -9.23 13.72
CA ALA A 90 16.72 -10.21 14.25
C ALA A 90 17.32 -11.63 14.18
N SER A 91 17.41 -12.27 15.35
CA SER A 91 17.93 -13.65 15.50
C SER A 91 16.82 -14.71 15.46
N ASN A 92 15.56 -14.30 15.60
CA ASN A 92 14.40 -15.20 15.63
C ASN A 92 13.15 -14.49 15.11
N TYR A 93 12.08 -15.26 14.90
CA TYR A 93 10.82 -14.78 14.37
C TYR A 93 10.17 -13.69 15.23
N GLN A 94 10.20 -13.82 16.56
CA GLN A 94 9.57 -12.88 17.48
C GLN A 94 10.26 -11.50 17.42
N THR A 95 11.60 -11.49 17.41
CA THR A 95 12.36 -10.23 17.29
C THR A 95 12.11 -9.54 15.95
N LEU A 96 12.01 -10.31 14.85
CA LEU A 96 11.66 -9.76 13.55
C LEU A 96 10.22 -9.21 13.55
N MET A 97 9.26 -9.91 14.17
CA MET A 97 7.87 -9.45 14.31
C MET A 97 7.80 -8.10 15.04
N ILE A 98 8.50 -7.96 16.16
CA ILE A 98 8.56 -6.70 16.92
C ILE A 98 9.21 -5.60 16.08
N ALA A 99 10.29 -5.90 15.39
CA ALA A 99 10.97 -4.96 14.51
C ALA A 99 10.03 -4.45 13.39
N ARG A 100 9.21 -5.33 12.81
CA ARG A 100 8.21 -4.97 11.79
C ARG A 100 7.12 -4.06 12.36
N LEU A 101 6.62 -4.34 13.57
CA LEU A 101 5.66 -3.49 14.26
C LEU A 101 6.26 -2.11 14.57
N VAL A 102 7.50 -2.03 15.07
CA VAL A 102 8.19 -0.75 15.31
C VAL A 102 8.33 0.03 14.00
N THR A 103 8.80 -0.63 12.94
CA THR A 103 8.98 0.03 11.64
C THR A 103 7.66 0.59 11.09
N SER A 104 6.55 -0.09 11.27
CA SER A 104 5.25 0.30 10.73
C SER A 104 4.71 1.64 11.28
N LEU A 105 5.13 2.03 12.50
CA LEU A 105 4.65 3.25 13.16
C LEU A 105 4.98 4.54 12.40
N ASN A 106 6.04 4.54 11.58
CA ASN A 106 6.42 5.70 10.79
C ASN A 106 5.52 5.91 9.55
N HIS A 107 5.01 4.82 8.94
CA HIS A 107 4.50 4.79 7.57
C HIS A 107 3.37 5.80 7.35
N GLY A 108 2.22 5.61 8.01
CA GLY A 108 1.03 6.44 7.79
C GLY A 108 1.25 7.91 8.15
N ALA A 109 1.97 8.16 9.25
CA ALA A 109 2.30 9.50 9.68
C ALA A 109 3.27 10.21 8.72
N PHE A 110 4.27 9.49 8.19
CA PHE A 110 5.20 10.07 7.21
C PHE A 110 4.49 10.49 5.93
N PHE A 111 3.63 9.65 5.37
CA PHE A 111 2.87 10.00 4.16
C PHE A 111 1.88 11.14 4.40
N GLY A 112 1.15 11.12 5.51
CA GLY A 112 0.20 12.17 5.85
C GLY A 112 0.88 13.54 6.05
N ILE A 113 1.88 13.59 6.94
CA ILE A 113 2.58 14.84 7.27
C ILE A 113 3.48 15.29 6.13
N GLY A 114 4.17 14.35 5.47
CA GLY A 114 5.01 14.62 4.30
C GLY A 114 4.23 15.25 3.14
N SER A 115 3.00 14.79 2.88
CA SER A 115 2.12 15.38 1.87
C SER A 115 1.77 16.84 2.18
N ILE A 116 1.48 17.14 3.44
CA ILE A 116 1.19 18.51 3.88
C ILE A 116 2.44 19.38 3.72
N VAL A 117 3.63 18.87 4.10
CA VAL A 117 4.90 19.57 3.94
C VAL A 117 5.20 19.78 2.47
N ALA A 118 5.10 18.74 1.63
CA ALA A 118 5.31 18.84 0.18
C ALA A 118 4.42 19.92 -0.45
N ALA A 119 3.14 19.95 -0.11
CA ALA A 119 2.20 20.98 -0.58
C ALA A 119 2.55 22.38 -0.09
N SER A 120 3.14 22.53 1.10
CA SER A 120 3.52 23.83 1.67
C SER A 120 4.79 24.43 1.07
N LEU A 121 5.60 23.64 0.36
CA LEU A 121 6.85 24.06 -0.27
C LEU A 121 6.68 24.71 -1.64
N VAL A 122 5.46 24.79 -2.15
CA VAL A 122 5.15 25.27 -3.50
C VAL A 122 3.92 26.17 -3.51
N ALA A 123 3.75 26.96 -4.58
CA ALA A 123 2.56 27.78 -4.79
C ALA A 123 1.27 26.92 -4.88
N PRO A 124 0.09 27.48 -4.53
CA PRO A 124 -1.18 26.73 -4.45
C PRO A 124 -1.50 25.89 -5.69
N GLU A 125 -1.20 26.41 -6.87
CA GLU A 125 -1.49 25.79 -8.18
C GLU A 125 -0.60 24.56 -8.45
N LYS A 126 0.50 24.40 -7.70
CA LYS A 126 1.48 23.29 -7.84
C LYS A 126 1.41 22.27 -6.73
N ARG A 127 0.53 22.44 -5.75
CA ARG A 127 0.45 21.57 -4.55
C ARG A 127 0.21 20.10 -4.89
N ALA A 128 -0.73 19.82 -5.79
CA ALA A 128 -1.01 18.46 -6.23
C ALA A 128 0.22 17.81 -6.88
N GLY A 129 0.95 18.55 -7.72
CA GLY A 129 2.19 18.08 -8.33
C GLY A 129 3.31 17.81 -7.32
N ALA A 130 3.41 18.60 -6.25
CA ALA A 130 4.42 18.40 -5.20
C ALA A 130 4.11 17.14 -4.38
N VAL A 131 2.84 16.90 -4.05
CA VAL A 131 2.40 15.65 -3.39
C VAL A 131 2.65 14.43 -4.30
N ALA A 132 2.30 14.55 -5.58
CA ALA A 132 2.57 13.49 -6.56
C ALA A 132 4.07 13.18 -6.69
N ALA A 133 4.94 14.22 -6.66
CA ALA A 133 6.40 14.05 -6.69
C ALA A 133 6.92 13.29 -5.44
N MET A 134 6.35 13.52 -4.27
CA MET A 134 6.66 12.72 -3.09
C MET A 134 6.25 11.26 -3.28
N PHE A 135 5.02 11.00 -3.73
CA PHE A 135 4.53 9.62 -3.96
C PHE A 135 5.22 8.91 -5.12
N MET A 136 5.90 9.63 -6.02
CA MET A 136 6.74 9.00 -7.05
C MET A 136 7.83 8.11 -6.44
N GLY A 137 8.30 8.43 -5.22
CA GLY A 137 9.21 7.55 -4.47
C GLY A 137 8.64 6.16 -4.27
N LEU A 138 7.35 6.04 -3.92
CA LEU A 138 6.68 4.74 -3.76
C LEU A 138 6.61 3.96 -5.08
N THR A 139 6.33 4.64 -6.19
CA THR A 139 6.33 4.03 -7.54
C THR A 139 7.72 3.51 -7.90
N LEU A 140 8.77 4.30 -7.66
CA LEU A 140 10.15 3.88 -7.90
C LEU A 140 10.56 2.72 -6.98
N ALA A 141 10.05 2.69 -5.74
CA ALA A 141 10.27 1.57 -4.83
C ALA A 141 9.72 0.27 -5.41
N THR A 142 8.51 0.27 -5.96
CA THR A 142 7.89 -0.96 -6.51
C THR A 142 8.58 -1.45 -7.78
N ILE A 143 9.05 -0.54 -8.65
CA ILE A 143 9.70 -0.92 -9.92
C ILE A 143 11.16 -1.34 -9.72
N GLY A 144 11.89 -0.67 -8.84
CA GLY A 144 13.33 -0.85 -8.70
C GLY A 144 13.77 -1.26 -7.29
N GLY A 145 13.28 -0.59 -6.26
CA GLY A 145 13.71 -0.79 -4.88
C GLY A 145 13.38 -2.17 -4.33
N VAL A 146 12.15 -2.63 -4.51
CA VAL A 146 11.68 -3.95 -4.06
C VAL A 146 12.41 -5.09 -4.80
N PRO A 147 12.49 -5.08 -6.13
CA PRO A 147 13.27 -6.09 -6.84
C PRO A 147 14.73 -6.11 -6.42
N LEU A 148 15.36 -4.94 -6.27
CA LEU A 148 16.76 -4.84 -5.85
C LEU A 148 16.96 -5.39 -4.44
N ALA A 149 16.11 -5.02 -3.48
CA ALA A 149 16.16 -5.54 -2.11
C ALA A 149 15.93 -7.06 -2.08
N THR A 150 15.01 -7.57 -2.89
CA THR A 150 14.75 -9.00 -3.05
C THR A 150 15.99 -9.71 -3.59
N TRP A 151 16.57 -9.18 -4.65
CA TRP A 151 17.79 -9.77 -5.26
C TRP A 151 18.95 -9.82 -4.26
N PHE A 152 19.20 -8.73 -3.52
CA PHE A 152 20.21 -8.72 -2.45
C PHE A 152 19.89 -9.72 -1.34
N GLY A 153 18.63 -9.75 -0.90
CA GLY A 153 18.18 -10.65 0.16
C GLY A 153 18.30 -12.13 -0.20
N GLU A 154 18.06 -12.46 -1.46
CA GLU A 154 18.13 -13.83 -1.96
C GLU A 154 19.58 -14.32 -2.22
N ASN A 155 20.48 -13.41 -2.62
CA ASN A 155 21.87 -13.78 -2.93
C ASN A 155 22.82 -13.64 -1.73
N PHE A 156 22.55 -12.72 -0.80
CA PHE A 156 23.41 -12.40 0.34
C PHE A 156 22.73 -12.56 1.70
N GLY A 157 21.50 -13.10 1.72
CA GLY A 157 20.66 -13.26 2.89
C GLY A 157 19.76 -12.04 3.14
N TRP A 158 18.52 -12.30 3.56
CA TRP A 158 17.47 -11.29 3.72
C TRP A 158 17.83 -10.16 4.69
N ARG A 159 18.69 -10.42 5.67
CA ARG A 159 19.20 -9.41 6.61
C ARG A 159 19.98 -8.31 5.89
N THR A 160 20.71 -8.64 4.84
CA THR A 160 21.48 -7.67 4.03
C THR A 160 20.58 -6.61 3.40
N ALA A 161 19.39 -7.00 2.94
CA ALA A 161 18.40 -6.05 2.43
C ALA A 161 17.96 -5.06 3.52
N PHE A 162 17.68 -5.53 4.74
CA PHE A 162 17.30 -4.65 5.86
C PHE A 162 18.46 -3.74 6.32
N TRP A 163 19.70 -4.18 6.26
CA TRP A 163 20.87 -3.33 6.46
C TRP A 163 20.91 -2.18 5.45
N GLY A 164 20.73 -2.49 4.16
CA GLY A 164 20.65 -1.48 3.10
C GLY A 164 19.51 -0.49 3.29
N ILE A 165 18.32 -0.98 3.66
CA ILE A 165 17.14 -0.14 3.94
C ILE A 165 17.38 0.75 5.17
N SER A 166 18.01 0.23 6.22
CA SER A 166 18.38 1.02 7.40
C SER A 166 19.39 2.12 7.05
N GLY A 167 20.41 1.80 6.26
CA GLY A 167 21.38 2.79 5.75
C GLY A 167 20.69 3.90 4.92
N LEU A 168 19.74 3.52 4.06
CA LEU A 168 18.93 4.48 3.31
C LEU A 168 18.14 5.39 4.26
N GLY A 169 17.56 4.86 5.34
CA GLY A 169 16.87 5.65 6.36
C GLY A 169 17.77 6.72 6.99
N ALA A 170 19.02 6.38 7.32
CA ALA A 170 20.00 7.35 7.83
C ALA A 170 20.31 8.45 6.81
N VAL A 171 20.45 8.10 5.53
CA VAL A 171 20.65 9.07 4.44
C VAL A 171 19.42 10.01 4.32
N VAL A 172 18.20 9.46 4.41
CA VAL A 172 16.98 10.27 4.36
C VAL A 172 16.88 11.21 5.56
N MET A 173 17.23 10.75 6.78
CA MET A 173 17.28 11.62 7.96
C MET A 173 18.22 12.82 7.75
N ALA A 174 19.42 12.57 7.24
CA ALA A 174 20.40 13.61 6.92
C ALA A 174 19.88 14.57 5.84
N ALA A 175 19.26 14.03 4.78
CA ALA A 175 18.66 14.82 3.71
C ALA A 175 17.52 15.72 4.20
N LEU A 176 16.61 15.18 5.05
CA LEU A 176 15.52 15.95 5.66
C LEU A 176 16.05 17.02 6.60
N TRP A 177 17.08 16.70 7.40
CA TRP A 177 17.74 17.65 8.29
C TRP A 177 18.33 18.83 7.51
N TRP A 178 18.95 18.58 6.41
CA TRP A 178 19.61 19.59 5.60
C TRP A 178 18.64 20.38 4.71
N ALA A 179 17.65 19.70 4.13
CA ALA A 179 16.79 20.30 3.09
C ALA A 179 15.53 20.96 3.65
N LEU A 180 14.92 20.43 4.74
CA LEU A 180 13.64 20.94 5.23
C LEU A 180 13.80 22.25 6.02
N PRO A 181 13.02 23.29 5.72
CA PRO A 181 12.97 24.49 6.53
C PRO A 181 12.32 24.21 7.90
N ASN A 182 12.70 25.03 8.91
CA ASN A 182 12.02 25.01 10.20
C ASN A 182 10.63 25.61 10.03
N THR A 183 9.61 24.80 10.14
CA THR A 183 8.21 25.23 10.13
C THR A 183 7.60 25.07 11.51
N PRO A 184 6.86 26.07 12.02
CA PRO A 184 6.19 25.94 13.32
C PRO A 184 5.17 24.79 13.30
N ALA A 185 4.88 24.26 14.49
CA ALA A 185 3.82 23.27 14.64
C ALA A 185 2.46 23.85 14.19
N PRO A 186 1.58 23.04 13.58
CA PRO A 186 0.24 23.49 13.25
C PRO A 186 -0.52 23.93 14.50
N LYS A 187 -1.25 25.02 14.43
CA LYS A 187 -2.26 25.36 15.45
C LYS A 187 -3.36 24.31 15.35
N GLY A 188 -3.54 23.49 16.39
CA GLY A 188 -4.52 22.42 16.41
C GLY A 188 -5.92 22.94 16.12
N GLY A 189 -6.67 22.26 15.29
CA GLY A 189 -8.08 22.55 14.96
C GLY A 189 -8.89 21.25 14.86
N GLY A 190 -10.08 21.28 15.43
CA GLY A 190 -11.24 20.46 15.01
C GLY A 190 -11.16 18.94 14.92
N LEU A 191 -10.11 18.29 15.44
CA LEU A 191 -9.87 16.85 15.28
C LEU A 191 -11.10 15.98 15.63
N MET A 192 -11.84 16.34 16.67
CA MET A 192 -13.03 15.60 17.09
C MET A 192 -14.20 15.74 16.08
N ALA A 193 -14.28 16.88 15.38
CA ALA A 193 -15.26 17.08 14.32
C ALA A 193 -14.91 16.23 13.08
N GLU A 194 -13.64 16.15 12.72
CA GLU A 194 -13.17 15.31 11.61
C GLU A 194 -13.37 13.82 11.91
N ILE A 195 -13.10 13.34 13.13
CA ILE A 195 -13.36 11.95 13.55
C ILE A 195 -14.84 11.59 13.41
N ARG A 196 -15.76 12.51 13.74
CA ARG A 196 -17.21 12.26 13.60
C ARG A 196 -17.63 12.02 12.16
N VAL A 197 -16.95 12.65 11.18
CA VAL A 197 -17.23 12.44 9.76
C VAL A 197 -16.90 11.00 9.33
N LEU A 198 -15.84 10.41 9.89
CA LEU A 198 -15.43 9.03 9.58
C LEU A 198 -16.47 7.99 10.01
N GLY A 199 -17.28 8.27 11.02
CA GLY A 199 -18.37 7.39 11.48
C GLY A 199 -19.62 7.37 10.58
N ARG A 200 -19.66 8.20 9.53
CA ARG A 200 -20.81 8.23 8.60
C ARG A 200 -20.85 6.97 7.74
N GLY A 201 -22.03 6.37 7.58
CA GLY A 201 -22.23 5.14 6.80
C GLY A 201 -21.62 5.14 5.40
N PRO A 202 -21.79 6.20 4.58
CA PRO A 202 -21.14 6.28 3.25
C PRO A 202 -19.61 6.23 3.30
N VAL A 203 -18.98 6.86 4.32
CA VAL A 203 -17.52 6.85 4.50
C VAL A 203 -17.03 5.46 4.88
N LEU A 204 -17.71 4.83 5.85
CA LEU A 204 -17.39 3.45 6.26
C LEU A 204 -17.56 2.46 5.10
N ALA A 205 -18.58 2.62 4.27
CA ALA A 205 -18.79 1.78 3.09
C ALA A 205 -17.67 1.97 2.04
N ALA A 206 -17.21 3.20 1.83
CA ALA A 206 -16.10 3.49 0.93
C ALA A 206 -14.77 2.92 1.46
N LEU A 207 -14.48 3.06 2.77
CA LEU A 207 -13.31 2.47 3.41
C LEU A 207 -13.35 0.94 3.36
N ALA A 208 -14.52 0.32 3.63
CA ALA A 208 -14.70 -1.13 3.52
C ALA A 208 -14.43 -1.63 2.10
N LEU A 209 -14.85 -0.88 1.08
CA LEU A 209 -14.54 -1.22 -0.31
C LEU A 209 -13.03 -1.17 -0.59
N THR A 210 -12.31 -0.20 -0.02
CA THR A 210 -10.83 -0.15 -0.10
C THR A 210 -10.20 -1.36 0.57
N VAL A 211 -10.66 -1.75 1.76
CA VAL A 211 -10.19 -2.96 2.47
C VAL A 211 -10.35 -4.20 1.58
N VAL A 212 -11.53 -4.40 1.02
CA VAL A 212 -11.83 -5.59 0.20
C VAL A 212 -11.03 -5.57 -1.11
N GLY A 213 -10.94 -4.42 -1.78
CA GLY A 213 -10.19 -4.28 -3.03
C GLY A 213 -8.69 -4.52 -2.86
N SER A 214 -8.08 -3.99 -1.79
CA SER A 214 -6.67 -4.22 -1.50
C SER A 214 -6.42 -5.66 -1.02
N SER A 215 -7.33 -6.26 -0.25
CA SER A 215 -7.22 -7.67 0.14
C SER A 215 -7.09 -8.61 -1.06
N ALA A 216 -7.84 -8.38 -2.13
CA ALA A 216 -7.77 -9.17 -3.36
C ALA A 216 -6.35 -9.22 -3.96
N MET A 217 -5.66 -8.08 -3.98
CA MET A 217 -4.28 -7.98 -4.44
C MET A 217 -3.31 -8.68 -3.49
N PHE A 218 -3.37 -8.36 -2.20
CA PHE A 218 -2.37 -8.81 -1.22
C PHE A 218 -2.51 -10.28 -0.82
N THR A 219 -3.66 -10.90 -1.04
CA THR A 219 -3.84 -12.35 -0.88
C THR A 219 -2.82 -13.12 -1.73
N VAL A 220 -2.57 -12.66 -2.95
CA VAL A 220 -1.61 -13.30 -3.87
C VAL A 220 -0.21 -12.70 -3.74
N PHE A 221 -0.10 -11.36 -3.66
CA PHE A 221 1.19 -10.68 -3.69
C PHE A 221 2.10 -11.04 -2.51
N THR A 222 1.52 -11.27 -1.33
CA THR A 222 2.28 -11.69 -0.15
C THR A 222 3.04 -13.00 -0.39
N TYR A 223 2.49 -13.88 -1.21
CA TYR A 223 3.05 -15.22 -1.48
C TYR A 223 3.60 -15.36 -2.91
N ILE A 224 3.84 -14.25 -3.61
CA ILE A 224 4.29 -14.29 -5.02
C ILE A 224 5.62 -15.05 -5.18
N ALA A 225 6.57 -14.87 -4.26
CA ALA A 225 7.86 -15.54 -4.33
C ALA A 225 7.74 -17.07 -4.14
N PRO A 226 7.05 -17.60 -3.10
CA PRO A 226 6.78 -19.04 -3.00
C PRO A 226 6.00 -19.57 -4.21
N ILE A 227 4.96 -18.88 -4.70
CA ILE A 227 4.21 -19.29 -5.88
C ILE A 227 5.14 -19.49 -7.09
N LEU A 228 5.98 -18.51 -7.37
CA LEU A 228 6.89 -18.58 -8.51
C LEU A 228 7.99 -19.65 -8.34
N ARG A 229 8.47 -19.88 -7.12
CA ARG A 229 9.49 -20.90 -6.85
C ARG A 229 8.94 -22.32 -6.92
N ASP A 230 7.82 -22.55 -6.24
CA ASP A 230 7.32 -23.91 -6.01
C ASP A 230 6.42 -24.39 -7.15
N VAL A 231 5.69 -23.47 -7.84
CA VAL A 231 4.77 -23.83 -8.92
C VAL A 231 5.38 -23.57 -10.30
N THR A 232 5.99 -22.40 -10.50
CA THR A 232 6.62 -22.05 -11.78
C THR A 232 8.03 -22.63 -11.90
N HIS A 233 8.63 -23.12 -10.80
CA HIS A 233 10.03 -23.56 -10.68
C HIS A 233 11.03 -22.47 -11.14
N ALA A 234 10.73 -21.24 -10.78
CA ALA A 234 11.45 -20.05 -11.22
C ALA A 234 12.76 -19.85 -10.49
N SER A 235 13.78 -19.39 -11.21
CA SER A 235 15.03 -18.91 -10.62
C SER A 235 14.82 -17.59 -9.85
N THR A 236 15.76 -17.27 -8.95
CA THR A 236 15.78 -15.97 -8.22
C THR A 236 15.73 -14.77 -9.16
N ASN A 237 16.48 -14.82 -10.27
CA ASN A 237 16.48 -13.74 -11.27
C ASN A 237 15.12 -13.58 -11.96
N PHE A 238 14.43 -14.69 -12.21
CA PHE A 238 13.07 -14.64 -12.77
C PHE A 238 12.09 -14.03 -11.77
N VAL A 239 12.12 -14.45 -10.50
CA VAL A 239 11.29 -13.85 -9.43
C VAL A 239 11.52 -12.34 -9.35
N THR A 240 12.78 -11.90 -9.32
CA THR A 240 13.15 -10.49 -9.32
C THR A 240 12.59 -9.75 -10.54
N GLY A 241 12.73 -10.35 -11.73
CA GLY A 241 12.16 -9.80 -12.97
C GLY A 241 10.62 -9.69 -12.92
N MET A 242 9.94 -10.65 -12.28
CA MET A 242 8.48 -10.61 -12.11
C MET A 242 8.04 -9.50 -11.15
N LEU A 243 8.81 -9.19 -10.12
CA LEU A 243 8.54 -8.05 -9.25
C LEU A 243 8.71 -6.70 -10.00
N VAL A 244 9.72 -6.58 -10.88
CA VAL A 244 9.84 -5.42 -11.78
C VAL A 244 8.61 -5.31 -12.67
N LEU A 245 8.23 -6.40 -13.32
CA LEU A 245 7.10 -6.45 -14.24
C LEU A 245 5.78 -6.11 -13.54
N PHE A 246 5.59 -6.60 -12.30
CA PHE A 246 4.47 -6.23 -11.46
C PHE A 246 4.46 -4.73 -11.15
N GLY A 247 5.61 -4.15 -10.76
CA GLY A 247 5.76 -2.70 -10.53
C GLY A 247 5.44 -1.85 -11.76
N ILE A 248 5.82 -2.30 -12.96
CA ILE A 248 5.42 -1.68 -14.22
C ILE A 248 3.90 -1.74 -14.38
N GLY A 249 3.30 -2.91 -14.13
CA GLY A 249 1.85 -3.09 -14.14
C GLY A 249 1.15 -2.13 -13.18
N LEU A 250 1.63 -2.03 -11.92
CA LEU A 250 1.10 -1.09 -10.93
C LEU A 250 1.09 0.36 -11.46
N THR A 251 2.19 0.78 -12.09
CA THR A 251 2.32 2.14 -12.65
C THR A 251 1.32 2.37 -13.78
N MET A 252 1.22 1.43 -14.72
CA MET A 252 0.26 1.50 -15.83
C MET A 252 -1.18 1.58 -15.31
N GLY A 253 -1.51 0.73 -14.33
CA GLY A 253 -2.83 0.68 -13.70
C GLY A 253 -3.18 1.98 -13.00
N ASN A 254 -2.25 2.54 -12.22
CA ASN A 254 -2.46 3.79 -11.50
C ASN A 254 -2.74 4.96 -12.46
N VAL A 255 -1.97 5.07 -13.56
CA VAL A 255 -2.16 6.11 -14.57
C VAL A 255 -3.49 5.95 -15.30
N TRP A 256 -3.83 4.72 -15.71
CA TRP A 256 -5.10 4.45 -16.40
C TRP A 256 -6.29 4.64 -15.46
N GLY A 257 -6.21 4.13 -14.23
CA GLY A 257 -7.24 4.24 -13.20
C GLY A 257 -7.54 5.68 -12.85
N GLY A 258 -6.52 6.53 -12.68
CA GLY A 258 -6.69 7.96 -12.43
C GLY A 258 -7.45 8.66 -13.57
N LYS A 259 -6.97 8.52 -14.83
CA LYS A 259 -7.61 9.13 -16.00
C LYS A 259 -9.05 8.61 -16.24
N SER A 260 -9.31 7.36 -15.94
CA SER A 260 -10.64 6.75 -16.11
C SER A 260 -11.58 7.18 -15.00
N ALA A 261 -11.10 7.32 -13.77
CA ALA A 261 -11.87 7.76 -12.62
C ALA A 261 -12.35 9.21 -12.76
N ASP A 262 -11.59 10.09 -13.43
CA ASP A 262 -12.02 11.45 -13.77
C ASP A 262 -13.32 11.47 -14.60
N ARG A 263 -13.58 10.41 -15.37
CA ARG A 263 -14.81 10.26 -16.17
C ARG A 263 -15.93 9.60 -15.38
N SER A 264 -15.61 8.55 -14.64
CA SER A 264 -16.58 7.80 -13.80
C SER A 264 -15.86 6.88 -12.84
N VAL A 265 -15.97 7.20 -11.55
CA VAL A 265 -15.41 6.39 -10.45
C VAL A 265 -16.00 4.98 -10.46
N ASP A 266 -17.34 4.85 -10.52
CA ASP A 266 -18.02 3.55 -10.49
C ASP A 266 -17.67 2.66 -11.66
N ARG A 267 -17.65 3.22 -12.89
CA ARG A 267 -17.31 2.44 -14.09
C ARG A 267 -15.86 1.96 -14.04
N THR A 268 -14.93 2.80 -13.56
CA THR A 268 -13.52 2.43 -13.41
C THR A 268 -13.36 1.31 -12.41
N LEU A 269 -14.03 1.39 -11.24
CA LEU A 269 -14.01 0.32 -10.23
C LEU A 269 -14.55 -1.00 -10.79
N ILE A 270 -15.69 -0.97 -11.49
CA ILE A 270 -16.31 -2.17 -12.06
C ILE A 270 -15.38 -2.82 -13.08
N ILE A 271 -14.83 -2.05 -14.03
CA ILE A 271 -13.93 -2.59 -15.06
C ILE A 271 -12.67 -3.17 -14.40
N SER A 272 -12.04 -2.45 -13.48
CA SER A 272 -10.83 -2.90 -12.80
C SER A 272 -11.07 -4.19 -12.00
N LEU A 273 -12.20 -4.30 -11.27
CA LEU A 273 -12.54 -5.49 -10.50
C LEU A 273 -12.85 -6.68 -11.41
N VAL A 274 -13.58 -6.49 -12.51
CA VAL A 274 -13.86 -7.56 -13.50
C VAL A 274 -12.56 -8.07 -14.12
N VAL A 275 -11.66 -7.16 -14.54
CA VAL A 275 -10.35 -7.54 -15.08
C VAL A 275 -9.50 -8.24 -14.01
N LEU A 276 -9.51 -7.75 -12.77
CA LEU A 276 -8.77 -8.37 -11.67
C LEU A 276 -9.26 -9.80 -11.40
N ILE A 277 -10.58 -10.02 -11.36
CA ILE A 277 -11.17 -11.36 -11.21
C ILE A 277 -10.70 -12.27 -12.36
N ALA A 278 -10.84 -11.83 -13.60
CA ALA A 278 -10.48 -12.62 -14.77
C ALA A 278 -8.98 -13.00 -14.77
N VAL A 279 -8.10 -12.03 -14.43
CA VAL A 279 -6.66 -12.26 -14.37
C VAL A 279 -6.29 -13.21 -13.22
N LEU A 280 -6.88 -13.07 -12.03
CA LEU A 280 -6.60 -13.96 -10.89
C LEU A 280 -7.13 -15.37 -11.15
N LEU A 281 -8.29 -15.54 -11.78
CA LEU A 281 -8.78 -16.85 -12.21
C LEU A 281 -7.86 -17.47 -13.26
N ALA A 282 -7.40 -16.71 -14.23
CA ALA A 282 -6.43 -17.17 -15.23
C ALA A 282 -5.10 -17.53 -14.57
N PHE A 283 -4.58 -16.70 -13.65
CA PHE A 283 -3.31 -16.92 -12.96
C PHE A 283 -3.31 -18.22 -12.15
N SER A 284 -4.44 -18.64 -11.58
CA SER A 284 -4.53 -19.90 -10.82
C SER A 284 -4.11 -21.14 -11.65
N VAL A 285 -4.23 -21.05 -12.98
CA VAL A 285 -3.80 -22.11 -13.92
C VAL A 285 -2.49 -21.73 -14.60
N LEU A 286 -2.36 -20.49 -15.05
CA LEU A 286 -1.24 -20.03 -15.89
C LEU A 286 0.09 -19.90 -15.12
N MET A 287 0.06 -19.85 -13.77
CA MET A 287 1.27 -19.76 -12.95
C MET A 287 2.24 -20.93 -13.11
N GLN A 288 1.80 -22.04 -13.72
CA GLN A 288 2.66 -23.20 -13.98
C GLN A 288 3.70 -22.94 -15.09
N TRP A 289 3.45 -21.97 -15.97
CA TRP A 289 4.31 -21.67 -17.12
C TRP A 289 4.90 -20.28 -17.00
N PRO A 290 6.24 -20.13 -17.19
CA PRO A 290 6.91 -18.84 -16.96
C PRO A 290 6.34 -17.67 -17.76
N LEU A 291 6.13 -17.83 -19.09
CA LEU A 291 5.65 -16.74 -19.94
C LEU A 291 4.19 -16.34 -19.67
N PRO A 292 3.23 -17.28 -19.57
CA PRO A 292 1.86 -16.96 -19.14
C PRO A 292 1.79 -16.36 -17.74
N ALA A 293 2.62 -16.82 -16.79
CA ALA A 293 2.71 -16.24 -15.47
C ALA A 293 3.18 -14.78 -15.52
N ALA A 294 4.21 -14.48 -16.33
CA ALA A 294 4.72 -13.12 -16.49
C ALA A 294 3.64 -12.17 -17.05
N LEU A 295 2.92 -12.57 -18.10
CA LEU A 295 1.82 -11.77 -18.66
C LEU A 295 0.71 -11.55 -17.62
N SER A 296 0.33 -12.60 -16.90
CA SER A 296 -0.68 -12.52 -15.84
C SER A 296 -0.25 -11.56 -14.73
N ILE A 297 1.02 -11.58 -14.30
CA ILE A 297 1.58 -10.69 -13.27
C ILE A 297 1.53 -9.22 -13.72
N LEU A 298 1.87 -8.91 -14.96
CA LEU A 298 1.77 -7.56 -15.51
C LEU A 298 0.32 -7.06 -15.48
N LEU A 299 -0.61 -7.86 -15.99
CA LEU A 299 -2.03 -7.51 -16.06
C LEU A 299 -2.65 -7.42 -14.65
N TRP A 300 -2.25 -8.31 -13.75
CA TRP A 300 -2.69 -8.27 -12.36
C TRP A 300 -2.21 -7.01 -11.64
N GLY A 301 -0.95 -6.62 -11.81
CA GLY A 301 -0.44 -5.34 -11.30
C GLY A 301 -1.25 -4.16 -11.82
N ALA A 302 -1.52 -4.13 -13.13
CA ALA A 302 -2.30 -3.07 -13.77
C ALA A 302 -3.74 -3.03 -13.22
N ALA A 303 -4.44 -4.16 -13.16
CA ALA A 303 -5.81 -4.22 -12.65
C ALA A 303 -5.91 -3.83 -11.17
N SER A 304 -4.93 -4.25 -10.35
CA SER A 304 -4.91 -3.96 -8.92
C SER A 304 -4.75 -2.46 -8.64
N PHE A 305 -3.80 -1.78 -9.28
CA PHE A 305 -3.56 -0.36 -9.01
C PHE A 305 -4.49 0.58 -9.80
N ALA A 306 -5.19 0.07 -10.79
CA ALA A 306 -6.30 0.80 -11.41
C ALA A 306 -7.45 1.06 -10.42
N LEU A 307 -7.53 0.30 -9.32
CA LEU A 307 -8.50 0.50 -8.23
C LEU A 307 -8.13 1.66 -7.30
N VAL A 308 -6.84 1.98 -7.14
CA VAL A 308 -6.37 2.91 -6.10
C VAL A 308 -6.92 4.33 -6.26
N PRO A 309 -6.79 5.01 -7.42
CA PRO A 309 -7.33 6.35 -7.60
C PRO A 309 -8.85 6.45 -7.40
N PRO A 310 -9.70 5.60 -8.00
CA PRO A 310 -11.14 5.70 -7.81
C PRO A 310 -11.59 5.36 -6.39
N LEU A 311 -10.91 4.45 -5.67
CA LEU A 311 -11.18 4.19 -4.26
C LEU A 311 -10.87 5.42 -3.41
N GLN A 312 -9.73 6.08 -3.67
CA GLN A 312 -9.35 7.32 -2.99
C GLN A 312 -10.37 8.44 -3.24
N MET A 313 -10.78 8.64 -4.49
CA MET A 313 -11.78 9.64 -4.86
C MET A 313 -13.12 9.37 -4.16
N ARG A 314 -13.56 8.12 -4.13
CA ARG A 314 -14.82 7.72 -3.49
C ARG A 314 -14.85 8.03 -1.98
N VAL A 315 -13.74 7.75 -1.27
CA VAL A 315 -13.62 8.07 0.16
C VAL A 315 -13.64 9.57 0.38
N MET A 316 -12.92 10.33 -0.43
CA MET A 316 -12.88 11.80 -0.33
C MET A 316 -14.24 12.45 -0.65
N GLU A 317 -14.98 11.92 -1.63
CA GLU A 317 -16.33 12.38 -1.96
C GLU A 317 -17.32 12.07 -0.83
N ALA A 318 -17.21 10.90 -0.19
CA ALA A 318 -18.07 10.54 0.94
C ALA A 318 -17.78 11.40 2.19
N ALA A 319 -16.58 11.93 2.32
CA ALA A 319 -16.11 12.72 3.48
C ALA A 319 -15.72 14.15 3.08
N LYS A 320 -16.54 14.85 2.30
CA LYS A 320 -16.26 16.21 1.79
C LYS A 320 -15.89 17.23 2.88
N ASP A 321 -16.43 17.03 4.11
CA ASP A 321 -16.19 17.92 5.24
C ASP A 321 -14.82 17.66 5.93
N ALA A 322 -14.16 16.52 5.67
CA ALA A 322 -12.89 16.13 6.26
C ALA A 322 -11.99 15.34 5.27
N PRO A 323 -11.69 15.89 4.07
CA PRO A 323 -11.04 15.13 3.01
C PRO A 323 -9.62 14.68 3.37
N ASN A 324 -8.89 15.45 4.17
CA ASN A 324 -7.53 15.13 4.58
C ASN A 324 -7.48 13.91 5.51
N LEU A 325 -8.35 13.88 6.51
CA LEU A 325 -8.45 12.75 7.43
C LEU A 325 -8.99 11.51 6.71
N ALA A 326 -9.98 11.68 5.83
CA ALA A 326 -10.53 10.61 5.02
C ALA A 326 -9.46 9.98 4.11
N SER A 327 -8.60 10.80 3.50
CA SER A 327 -7.47 10.34 2.70
C SER A 327 -6.48 9.52 3.53
N ALA A 328 -6.11 9.99 4.72
CA ALA A 328 -5.24 9.26 5.63
C ALA A 328 -5.86 7.93 6.09
N MET A 329 -7.15 7.94 6.41
CA MET A 329 -7.88 6.71 6.78
C MET A 329 -8.02 5.73 5.63
N ASN A 330 -8.08 6.20 4.38
CA ASN A 330 -8.06 5.33 3.22
C ASN A 330 -6.70 4.60 3.06
N ILE A 331 -5.59 5.25 3.39
CA ILE A 331 -4.28 4.59 3.47
C ILE A 331 -4.30 3.49 4.55
N GLY A 332 -4.88 3.79 5.71
CA GLY A 332 -5.10 2.79 6.77
C GLY A 332 -5.98 1.63 6.31
N ALA A 333 -7.08 1.91 5.61
CA ALA A 333 -7.97 0.89 5.06
C ALA A 333 -7.26 0.01 4.00
N PHE A 334 -6.42 0.60 3.16
CA PHE A 334 -5.59 -0.13 2.20
C PHE A 334 -4.64 -1.10 2.93
N ASN A 335 -3.98 -0.64 3.98
CA ASN A 335 -3.11 -1.47 4.81
C ASN A 335 -3.87 -2.54 5.59
N PHE A 336 -5.08 -2.25 6.07
CA PHE A 336 -5.92 -3.25 6.70
C PHE A 336 -6.31 -4.36 5.72
N GLY A 337 -6.64 -4.00 4.48
CA GLY A 337 -6.85 -4.97 3.41
C GLY A 337 -5.59 -5.79 3.09
N ASN A 338 -4.40 -5.17 3.10
CA ASN A 338 -3.13 -5.86 2.99
C ASN A 338 -2.98 -6.93 4.09
N ALA A 339 -3.24 -6.58 5.36
CA ALA A 339 -3.18 -7.50 6.48
C ALA A 339 -4.16 -8.69 6.33
N ILE A 340 -5.41 -8.41 5.95
CA ILE A 340 -6.44 -9.42 5.70
C ILE A 340 -6.02 -10.33 4.53
N GLY A 341 -5.54 -9.75 3.42
CA GLY A 341 -5.10 -10.51 2.27
C GLY A 341 -3.94 -11.45 2.60
N ALA A 342 -2.92 -10.97 3.29
CA ALA A 342 -1.78 -11.78 3.71
C ALA A 342 -2.23 -12.93 4.64
N ALA A 343 -3.10 -12.66 5.61
CA ALA A 343 -3.65 -13.68 6.51
C ALA A 343 -4.51 -14.70 5.75
N LEU A 344 -5.34 -14.26 4.81
CA LEU A 344 -6.19 -15.13 3.98
C LEU A 344 -5.35 -16.07 3.11
N GLY A 345 -4.32 -15.56 2.44
CA GLY A 345 -3.41 -16.40 1.66
C GLY A 345 -2.69 -17.43 2.52
N GLY A 346 -2.25 -17.05 3.73
CA GLY A 346 -1.68 -17.96 4.71
C GLY A 346 -2.65 -19.03 5.18
N ALA A 347 -3.92 -18.67 5.43
CA ALA A 347 -4.96 -19.61 5.81
C ALA A 347 -5.24 -20.65 4.71
N VAL A 348 -5.23 -20.22 3.43
CA VAL A 348 -5.38 -21.12 2.27
C VAL A 348 -4.24 -22.15 2.22
N ILE A 349 -2.99 -21.71 2.46
CA ILE A 349 -1.82 -22.60 2.50
C ILE A 349 -1.95 -23.59 3.68
N ASN A 350 -2.28 -23.09 4.88
CA ASN A 350 -2.43 -23.90 6.08
C ASN A 350 -3.56 -24.96 5.96
N ALA A 351 -4.60 -24.65 5.18
CA ALA A 351 -5.67 -25.59 4.87
C ALA A 351 -5.26 -26.67 3.84
N GLY A 352 -4.03 -26.64 3.33
CA GLY A 352 -3.52 -27.61 2.36
C GLY A 352 -4.12 -27.49 0.95
N LEU A 353 -4.76 -26.35 0.61
CA LEU A 353 -5.43 -26.15 -0.67
C LEU A 353 -4.46 -25.83 -1.83
N GLY A 354 -3.18 -25.61 -1.52
CA GLY A 354 -2.14 -25.31 -2.50
C GLY A 354 -2.13 -23.86 -3.01
N TYR A 355 -1.06 -23.49 -3.70
CA TYR A 355 -0.85 -22.11 -4.18
C TYR A 355 -1.89 -21.63 -5.22
N PRO A 356 -2.42 -22.45 -6.15
CA PRO A 356 -3.46 -22.00 -7.06
C PRO A 356 -4.72 -21.47 -6.35
N ALA A 357 -5.08 -22.08 -5.21
CA ALA A 357 -6.23 -21.66 -4.41
C ALA A 357 -6.07 -20.26 -3.80
N ILE A 358 -4.85 -19.78 -3.58
CA ILE A 358 -4.59 -18.40 -3.14
C ILE A 358 -5.11 -17.40 -4.19
N SER A 359 -4.88 -17.68 -5.47
CA SER A 359 -5.36 -16.85 -6.58
C SER A 359 -6.88 -16.86 -6.68
N LEU A 360 -7.51 -18.02 -6.43
CA LEU A 360 -8.98 -18.14 -6.36
C LEU A 360 -9.54 -17.35 -5.17
N ALA A 361 -8.90 -17.40 -4.01
CA ALA A 361 -9.28 -16.61 -2.84
C ALA A 361 -9.18 -15.09 -3.12
N GLY A 362 -8.12 -14.64 -3.80
CA GLY A 362 -8.00 -13.27 -4.27
C GLY A 362 -9.12 -12.87 -5.25
N ALA A 363 -9.46 -13.75 -6.18
CA ALA A 363 -10.57 -13.54 -7.12
C ALA A 363 -11.93 -13.44 -6.39
N LEU A 364 -12.17 -14.24 -5.35
CA LEU A 364 -13.37 -14.15 -4.52
C LEU A 364 -13.44 -12.81 -3.77
N MET A 365 -12.32 -12.32 -3.21
CA MET A 365 -12.27 -10.99 -2.60
C MET A 365 -12.57 -9.88 -3.61
N ALA A 366 -12.03 -9.95 -4.82
CA ALA A 366 -12.35 -9.02 -5.90
C ALA A 366 -13.83 -9.09 -6.30
N GLY A 367 -14.41 -10.30 -6.32
CA GLY A 367 -15.84 -10.53 -6.55
C GLY A 367 -16.72 -9.89 -5.48
N LEU A 368 -16.34 -10.01 -4.21
CA LEU A 368 -17.00 -9.31 -3.11
C LEU A 368 -16.93 -7.79 -3.29
N GLY A 369 -15.77 -7.26 -3.66
CA GLY A 369 -15.59 -5.84 -4.00
C GLY A 369 -16.51 -5.40 -5.12
N LEU A 370 -16.64 -6.20 -6.19
CA LEU A 370 -17.55 -5.92 -7.30
C LEU A 370 -19.01 -5.87 -6.86
N LEU A 371 -19.46 -6.82 -6.05
CA LEU A 371 -20.81 -6.83 -5.49
C LEU A 371 -21.09 -5.58 -4.63
N MET A 372 -20.10 -5.16 -3.82
CA MET A 372 -20.20 -3.94 -3.03
C MET A 372 -20.35 -2.69 -3.91
N VAL A 373 -19.53 -2.55 -4.97
CA VAL A 373 -19.64 -1.41 -5.90
C VAL A 373 -21.00 -1.40 -6.58
N LEU A 374 -21.47 -2.52 -7.11
CA LEU A 374 -22.78 -2.62 -7.76
C LEU A 374 -23.92 -2.27 -6.81
N GLY A 375 -23.87 -2.75 -5.55
CA GLY A 375 -24.85 -2.44 -4.53
C GLY A 375 -24.88 -0.96 -4.14
N LEU A 376 -23.71 -0.32 -4.01
CA LEU A 376 -23.61 1.10 -3.69
C LEU A 376 -24.11 1.97 -4.85
N SER A 377 -23.71 1.66 -6.10
CA SER A 377 -24.16 2.37 -7.30
C SER A 377 -25.66 2.26 -7.51
N TRP A 378 -26.27 1.09 -7.22
CA TRP A 378 -27.72 0.91 -7.32
C TRP A 378 -28.49 1.73 -6.28
N ARG A 379 -27.99 1.80 -5.03
CA ARG A 379 -28.59 2.63 -3.97
C ARG A 379 -28.54 4.12 -4.34
N SER A 380 -27.42 4.62 -4.85
CA SER A 380 -27.26 6.00 -5.29
C SER A 380 -28.30 6.35 -6.38
N ARG A 381 -28.38 5.55 -7.45
CA ARG A 381 -29.33 5.77 -8.55
C ARG A 381 -30.80 5.77 -8.07
N ARG A 382 -31.14 4.93 -7.09
CA ARG A 382 -32.50 4.92 -6.50
C ARG A 382 -32.80 6.17 -5.68
N ALA A 383 -31.81 6.69 -4.94
CA ALA A 383 -31.95 7.92 -4.19
C ALA A 383 -32.18 9.11 -5.13
N ASP A 384 -31.37 9.22 -6.20
CA ASP A 384 -31.50 10.28 -7.20
C ASP A 384 -32.85 10.22 -7.92
N SER A 385 -33.34 9.02 -8.25
CA SER A 385 -34.63 8.83 -8.92
C SER A 385 -35.85 9.16 -8.01
N ARG A 386 -35.71 9.00 -6.69
CA ARG A 386 -36.73 9.41 -5.73
C ARG A 386 -36.76 10.93 -5.58
N ALA A 387 -35.60 11.55 -5.37
CA ALA A 387 -35.46 13.01 -5.27
C ALA A 387 -36.01 13.73 -6.52
N GLY A 388 -35.71 13.18 -7.72
CA GLY A 388 -36.23 13.70 -8.98
C GLY A 388 -37.75 13.58 -9.11
N ARG A 389 -38.40 12.54 -8.56
CA ARG A 389 -39.85 12.39 -8.57
C ARG A 389 -40.56 13.35 -7.57
N GLU A 390 -39.93 13.54 -6.41
CA GLU A 390 -40.44 14.49 -5.40
C GLU A 390 -40.36 15.93 -5.91
N ALA A 391 -39.26 16.29 -6.62
CA ALA A 391 -39.10 17.60 -7.22
C ALA A 391 -40.03 17.89 -8.40
N VAL A 392 -40.62 16.86 -9.06
CA VAL A 392 -41.61 17.00 -10.15
C VAL A 392 -43.01 17.08 -9.58
N GLN A 393 -43.24 16.62 -8.33
CA GLN A 393 -44.54 16.63 -7.66
C GLN A 393 -44.78 17.87 -6.76
N ALA A 394 -43.69 18.63 -6.47
CA ALA A 394 -43.73 19.91 -5.75
C ALA A 394 -43.77 21.10 -6.74
#